data_4ca0754171055eda0d9c44f990d55d82
#
_entry.id   4ca0754171055eda0d9c44f990d55d82
#
_cell.length_a   1.000
_cell.length_b   1.000
_cell.length_c   1.000
_cell.angle_alpha   90.00
_cell.angle_beta   90.00
_cell.angle_gamma   90.00
#
_symmetry.space_group_name_H-M   'P 1'
#
loop_
_entity.id
_entity.type
_entity.pdbx_description
1 polymer ?
#
loop_
_entity_poly.entity_id
_entity_poly.type
_entity_poly.pdbx_seq_one_letter_code
_entity_poly.pdbx_strand_id
1 'polypeptide(L)'
;MPVRRWKLGLVAATATCAVVASVAGAARPATTTFDEARTIQVDGRPTFPIVLSPGPPLGSSTPWGTNGLAETAAAGANMYRTGSGGIWSAAAIETALAWDRAAAALHVYTWPNLGGYSQALPGSTEDAGLANVVDTLTNDPSGSAIAMWKGRDEPWWSEIAPPALQFAYCRVTGRGDPSWCDGQVPLDPGPLWVTIEAPVGTAADLAPYSSVTDVHGIDIYPVTLGNAYPDLQKVGRWTASIASVTPLAPVWTTLQICASGSYDKTTGEFVLPTFQQERYMAYDAILNGAKSLTFYGGSTANCFSGSDSQYGWNWTFWQSVLKPLIQQLSASSPFAPALVSDVGTSTSRVITGPGMEAVLREGTSVDDLWLIAARNGAGGRTVTLKGLPGWARHGSVYTENRTVTASRGTLRDRFNQWDVHVYHFVEPLILRTATPDSASVGSRVTLQGKGLAAVSAVSFGGADAHFRVVGDGRLAATVPEQARSGPIVVTAPLGQVESKAAFAIVPSPQKKPQITGVPRLGHRLGATTGVWYGDPVTSYAFRWLACNRHGLHCARVPGATSETLKLGSRQVGARFRVIVTARTGSARGSFRSAATGAVRR
;
A
#
# COMPACT_ATOMS: atom_id res chain seq x y z
N MET A 1 -6.99 9.63 75.11
CA MET A 1 -6.97 10.49 73.92
C MET A 1 -7.35 9.63 72.73
N PRO A 2 -8.47 9.84 72.06
CA PRO A 2 -8.97 8.93 71.03
C PRO A 2 -8.46 9.34 69.63
N VAL A 3 -8.06 8.34 68.88
CA VAL A 3 -7.63 8.41 67.49
C VAL A 3 -8.87 8.53 66.60
N ARG A 4 -8.97 9.59 65.79
CA ARG A 4 -10.01 9.80 64.80
C ARG A 4 -9.73 8.93 63.56
N ARG A 5 -10.64 7.98 63.27
CA ARG A 5 -10.72 7.24 62.01
C ARG A 5 -11.39 8.08 60.94
N TRP A 6 -10.72 8.32 59.84
CA TRP A 6 -11.31 8.87 58.63
C TRP A 6 -11.95 7.75 57.83
N LYS A 7 -13.25 7.85 57.54
CA LYS A 7 -13.95 6.97 56.60
C LYS A 7 -13.76 7.53 55.19
N LEU A 8 -13.07 6.77 54.34
CA LEU A 8 -13.14 6.99 52.88
C LEU A 8 -14.48 6.45 52.40
N GLY A 9 -15.30 7.31 51.82
CA GLY A 9 -16.47 6.93 51.08
C GLY A 9 -16.08 6.48 49.66
N LEU A 10 -16.29 5.22 49.37
CA LEU A 10 -16.21 4.67 48.00
C LEU A 10 -17.46 5.10 47.23
N VAL A 11 -17.33 6.00 46.27
CA VAL A 11 -18.37 6.26 45.27
C VAL A 11 -18.21 5.22 44.16
N ALA A 12 -19.07 4.24 44.12
CA ALA A 12 -19.16 3.29 43.03
C ALA A 12 -19.84 3.99 41.83
N ALA A 13 -19.07 4.34 40.82
CA ALA A 13 -19.57 4.73 39.51
C ALA A 13 -19.98 3.45 38.75
N THR A 14 -21.28 3.17 38.69
CA THR A 14 -21.85 2.16 37.80
C THR A 14 -21.76 2.66 36.35
N ALA A 15 -20.75 2.20 35.60
CA ALA A 15 -20.69 2.38 34.16
C ALA A 15 -21.73 1.43 33.53
N THR A 16 -22.87 1.95 33.12
CA THR A 16 -23.80 1.24 32.26
C THR A 16 -23.19 1.10 30.89
N CYS A 17 -22.63 -0.08 30.59
CA CYS A 17 -22.25 -0.45 29.23
C CYS A 17 -23.54 -0.63 28.43
N ALA A 18 -23.91 0.37 27.63
CA ALA A 18 -24.94 0.21 26.60
C ALA A 18 -24.34 -0.72 25.53
N VAL A 19 -24.77 -1.98 25.55
CA VAL A 19 -24.57 -2.89 24.43
C VAL A 19 -25.42 -2.36 23.28
N VAL A 20 -24.80 -1.59 22.40
CA VAL A 20 -25.38 -1.29 21.09
C VAL A 20 -25.35 -2.63 20.35
N ALA A 21 -26.46 -3.36 20.34
CA ALA A 21 -26.68 -4.44 19.41
C ALA A 21 -26.60 -3.81 18.00
N SER A 22 -25.45 -3.94 17.34
CA SER A 22 -25.35 -3.70 15.91
C SER A 22 -26.33 -4.69 15.26
N VAL A 23 -27.41 -4.18 14.69
CA VAL A 23 -28.19 -4.93 13.71
C VAL A 23 -27.17 -5.29 12.63
N ALA A 24 -26.78 -6.56 12.55
CA ALA A 24 -25.96 -7.07 11.47
C ALA A 24 -26.78 -6.82 10.19
N GLY A 25 -26.47 -5.76 9.47
CA GLY A 25 -26.93 -5.60 8.09
C GLY A 25 -26.50 -6.84 7.31
N ALA A 26 -27.34 -7.31 6.39
CA ALA A 26 -26.98 -8.40 5.51
C ALA A 26 -25.56 -8.15 4.97
N ALA A 27 -24.66 -9.11 5.14
CA ALA A 27 -23.30 -9.00 4.63
C ALA A 27 -23.42 -8.90 3.11
N ARG A 28 -22.87 -7.83 2.55
CA ARG A 28 -22.84 -7.63 1.08
C ARG A 28 -21.55 -8.24 0.53
N PRO A 29 -21.56 -8.72 -0.72
CA PRO A 29 -20.35 -9.08 -1.42
C PRO A 29 -19.28 -8.00 -1.32
N ALA A 30 -18.01 -8.39 -1.40
CA ALA A 30 -16.91 -7.45 -1.37
C ALA A 30 -17.01 -6.49 -2.56
N THR A 31 -16.74 -5.22 -2.32
CA THR A 31 -16.61 -4.25 -3.42
C THR A 31 -15.22 -4.36 -4.01
N THR A 32 -15.15 -4.78 -5.27
CA THR A 32 -13.87 -4.90 -5.98
C THR A 32 -13.77 -3.84 -7.07
N THR A 33 -12.65 -3.12 -7.08
CA THR A 33 -12.32 -2.07 -8.05
C THR A 33 -10.86 -2.23 -8.49
N PHE A 34 -10.39 -1.34 -9.35
CA PHE A 34 -8.97 -1.18 -9.64
C PHE A 34 -8.65 0.30 -9.84
N ASP A 35 -7.40 0.66 -9.57
CA ASP A 35 -6.90 2.03 -9.70
C ASP A 35 -6.31 2.30 -11.10
N GLU A 36 -5.76 3.51 -11.29
CA GLU A 36 -5.14 3.91 -12.55
C GLU A 36 -3.92 3.03 -12.94
N ALA A 37 -3.25 2.43 -11.96
CA ALA A 37 -2.18 1.47 -12.18
C ALA A 37 -2.69 0.04 -12.43
N ARG A 38 -4.01 -0.13 -12.50
CA ARG A 38 -4.69 -1.41 -12.68
C ARG A 38 -4.49 -2.39 -11.51
N THR A 39 -4.15 -1.87 -10.33
CA THR A 39 -4.04 -2.68 -9.12
C THR A 39 -5.43 -2.98 -8.59
N ILE A 40 -5.73 -4.27 -8.43
CA ILE A 40 -7.01 -4.73 -7.91
C ILE A 40 -7.14 -4.32 -6.44
N GLN A 41 -8.29 -3.78 -6.08
CA GLN A 41 -8.62 -3.38 -4.72
C GLN A 41 -9.87 -4.12 -4.27
N VAL A 42 -9.79 -4.81 -3.15
CA VAL A 42 -10.93 -5.47 -2.51
C VAL A 42 -11.27 -4.69 -1.23
N ASP A 43 -12.47 -4.16 -1.14
CA ASP A 43 -12.92 -3.25 -0.07
C ASP A 43 -11.94 -2.08 0.17
N GLY A 44 -11.46 -1.49 -0.93
CA GLY A 44 -10.52 -0.38 -0.93
C GLY A 44 -9.09 -0.74 -0.52
N ARG A 45 -8.76 -2.02 -0.38
CA ARG A 45 -7.40 -2.49 -0.04
C ARG A 45 -6.70 -3.04 -1.28
N PRO A 46 -5.53 -2.51 -1.67
CA PRO A 46 -4.72 -3.07 -2.73
C PRO A 46 -4.45 -4.56 -2.48
N THR A 47 -4.80 -5.38 -3.44
CA THR A 47 -4.76 -6.84 -3.33
C THR A 47 -4.14 -7.42 -4.59
N PHE A 48 -3.21 -8.37 -4.42
CA PHE A 48 -2.74 -9.23 -5.49
C PHE A 48 -3.41 -10.60 -5.32
N PRO A 49 -4.45 -10.93 -6.11
CA PRO A 49 -5.11 -12.22 -6.00
C PRO A 49 -4.18 -13.38 -6.33
N ILE A 50 -4.09 -14.34 -5.40
CA ILE A 50 -3.37 -15.61 -5.54
C ILE A 50 -4.43 -16.70 -5.42
N VAL A 51 -4.77 -17.29 -6.56
CA VAL A 51 -5.99 -18.08 -6.72
C VAL A 51 -5.68 -19.56 -6.92
N LEU A 52 -6.40 -20.42 -6.24
CA LEU A 52 -6.41 -21.86 -6.51
C LEU A 52 -7.69 -22.24 -7.27
N SER A 53 -7.54 -22.91 -8.40
CA SER A 53 -8.64 -23.19 -9.34
C SER A 53 -8.71 -24.67 -9.75
N PRO A 54 -9.53 -25.51 -9.09
CA PRO A 54 -10.10 -25.28 -7.76
C PRO A 54 -9.10 -25.45 -6.62
N GLY A 55 -9.50 -25.00 -5.43
CA GLY A 55 -8.78 -25.30 -4.19
C GLY A 55 -8.92 -26.76 -3.74
N PRO A 56 -8.30 -27.11 -2.59
CA PRO A 56 -8.49 -28.43 -1.97
C PRO A 56 -9.97 -28.66 -1.66
N PRO A 57 -10.49 -29.91 -1.74
CA PRO A 57 -11.89 -30.19 -1.42
C PRO A 57 -12.26 -29.68 -0.01
N LEU A 58 -13.46 -29.11 0.14
CA LEU A 58 -13.94 -28.65 1.43
C LEU A 58 -13.93 -29.76 2.47
N GLY A 59 -13.46 -29.46 3.67
CA GLY A 59 -13.37 -30.43 4.76
C GLY A 59 -12.26 -31.47 4.59
N SER A 60 -11.50 -31.46 3.47
CA SER A 60 -10.37 -32.38 3.30
C SER A 60 -9.22 -32.04 4.24
N SER A 61 -8.45 -33.06 4.56
CA SER A 61 -7.20 -32.93 5.32
C SER A 61 -6.00 -32.99 4.38
N THR A 62 -4.91 -32.37 4.78
CA THR A 62 -3.61 -32.57 4.17
C THR A 62 -3.01 -33.93 4.58
N PRO A 63 -1.99 -34.43 3.87
CA PRO A 63 -1.25 -35.64 4.30
C PRO A 63 -0.64 -35.54 5.71
N TRP A 64 -0.46 -34.33 6.24
CA TRP A 64 0.07 -34.08 7.59
C TRP A 64 -0.99 -33.65 8.60
N GLY A 65 -2.28 -33.86 8.29
CA GLY A 65 -3.40 -33.77 9.24
C GLY A 65 -4.00 -32.38 9.47
N THR A 66 -3.57 -31.34 8.75
CA THR A 66 -4.20 -30.00 8.81
C THR A 66 -5.39 -29.91 7.85
N ASN A 67 -6.34 -28.98 8.11
CA ASN A 67 -7.41 -28.71 7.16
C ASN A 67 -6.83 -28.13 5.86
N GLY A 68 -7.24 -28.66 4.70
CA GLY A 68 -6.65 -28.31 3.39
C GLY A 68 -6.84 -26.85 3.02
N LEU A 69 -8.03 -26.29 3.25
CA LEU A 69 -8.30 -24.88 2.95
C LEU A 69 -7.50 -23.94 3.88
N ALA A 70 -7.46 -24.26 5.18
CA ALA A 70 -6.68 -23.49 6.15
C ALA A 70 -5.18 -23.52 5.84
N GLU A 71 -4.64 -24.66 5.41
CA GLU A 71 -3.24 -24.80 5.00
C GLU A 71 -2.88 -23.88 3.83
N THR A 72 -3.73 -23.87 2.79
CA THR A 72 -3.46 -23.06 1.59
C THR A 72 -3.66 -21.57 1.86
N ALA A 73 -4.67 -21.19 2.65
CA ALA A 73 -4.88 -19.82 3.09
C ALA A 73 -3.72 -19.29 3.96
N ALA A 74 -3.25 -20.10 4.92
CA ALA A 74 -2.12 -19.74 5.78
C ALA A 74 -0.81 -19.54 5.00
N ALA A 75 -0.64 -20.21 3.86
CA ALA A 75 0.50 -20.00 2.97
C ALA A 75 0.39 -18.71 2.15
N GLY A 76 -0.81 -18.14 2.02
CA GLY A 76 -1.05 -16.89 1.31
C GLY A 76 -1.94 -16.99 0.06
N ALA A 77 -2.51 -18.17 -0.25
CA ALA A 77 -3.60 -18.23 -1.23
C ALA A 77 -4.79 -17.46 -0.64
N ASN A 78 -5.30 -16.48 -1.39
CA ASN A 78 -6.31 -15.55 -0.85
C ASN A 78 -7.63 -15.57 -1.62
N MET A 79 -7.74 -16.41 -2.66
CA MET A 79 -8.97 -16.56 -3.43
C MET A 79 -9.12 -17.99 -3.99
N TYR A 80 -10.36 -18.45 -4.09
CA TYR A 80 -10.67 -19.80 -4.57
C TYR A 80 -11.78 -19.77 -5.62
N ARG A 81 -11.57 -20.44 -6.76
CA ARG A 81 -12.65 -20.63 -7.73
C ARG A 81 -13.65 -21.64 -7.20
N THR A 82 -14.92 -21.28 -7.18
CA THR A 82 -16.03 -22.11 -6.73
C THR A 82 -17.06 -22.31 -7.85
N GLY A 83 -17.98 -23.23 -7.66
CA GLY A 83 -19.02 -23.55 -8.62
C GLY A 83 -18.55 -24.34 -9.83
N SER A 84 -19.50 -24.72 -10.68
CA SER A 84 -19.26 -25.41 -11.95
C SER A 84 -19.31 -24.44 -13.13
N GLY A 85 -18.63 -24.76 -14.23
CA GLY A 85 -18.73 -23.98 -15.47
C GLY A 85 -20.04 -24.15 -16.24
N GLY A 86 -20.96 -25.03 -15.79
CA GLY A 86 -22.28 -25.29 -16.36
C GLY A 86 -23.41 -24.56 -15.61
N ILE A 87 -24.66 -24.95 -15.94
CA ILE A 87 -25.85 -24.53 -15.18
C ILE A 87 -25.81 -25.16 -13.79
N TRP A 88 -26.10 -24.37 -12.78
CA TRP A 88 -25.99 -24.82 -11.39
C TRP A 88 -27.27 -25.54 -10.93
N SER A 89 -27.09 -26.68 -10.31
CA SER A 89 -28.13 -27.36 -9.56
C SER A 89 -28.24 -26.76 -8.14
N ALA A 90 -29.33 -27.05 -7.44
CA ALA A 90 -29.48 -26.69 -6.02
C ALA A 90 -28.28 -27.19 -5.18
N ALA A 91 -27.81 -28.40 -5.42
CA ALA A 91 -26.63 -28.95 -4.72
C ALA A 91 -25.33 -28.19 -5.03
N ALA A 92 -25.18 -27.66 -6.26
CA ALA A 92 -24.04 -26.82 -6.61
C ALA A 92 -24.10 -25.46 -5.88
N ILE A 93 -25.28 -24.88 -5.71
CA ILE A 93 -25.48 -23.64 -4.94
C ILE A 93 -25.13 -23.87 -3.46
N GLU A 94 -25.63 -24.96 -2.84
CA GLU A 94 -25.30 -25.30 -1.45
C GLU A 94 -23.79 -25.54 -1.26
N THR A 95 -23.13 -26.17 -2.24
CA THR A 95 -21.67 -26.35 -2.22
C THR A 95 -20.95 -25.00 -2.27
N ALA A 96 -21.39 -24.07 -3.10
CA ALA A 96 -20.80 -22.73 -3.19
C ALA A 96 -21.01 -21.94 -1.90
N LEU A 97 -22.19 -21.97 -1.30
CA LEU A 97 -22.44 -21.39 0.02
C LEU A 97 -21.53 -21.95 1.11
N ALA A 98 -21.28 -23.27 1.09
CA ALA A 98 -20.34 -23.88 2.01
C ALA A 98 -18.90 -23.38 1.82
N TRP A 99 -18.50 -23.14 0.55
CA TRP A 99 -17.23 -22.50 0.23
C TRP A 99 -17.15 -21.07 0.72
N ASP A 100 -18.20 -20.25 0.51
CA ASP A 100 -18.25 -18.88 0.93
C ASP A 100 -18.16 -18.76 2.47
N ARG A 101 -18.88 -19.63 3.20
CA ARG A 101 -18.78 -19.72 4.67
C ARG A 101 -17.38 -20.08 5.15
N ALA A 102 -16.74 -21.05 4.50
CA ALA A 102 -15.37 -21.46 4.85
C ALA A 102 -14.35 -20.36 4.52
N ALA A 103 -14.49 -19.69 3.39
CA ALA A 103 -13.64 -18.59 2.98
C ALA A 103 -13.79 -17.37 3.90
N ALA A 104 -15.02 -16.99 4.24
CA ALA A 104 -15.30 -15.91 5.18
C ALA A 104 -14.66 -16.16 6.56
N ALA A 105 -14.74 -17.39 7.06
CA ALA A 105 -14.13 -17.78 8.33
C ALA A 105 -12.59 -17.69 8.34
N LEU A 106 -11.96 -17.77 7.18
CA LEU A 106 -10.51 -17.68 7.01
C LEU A 106 -10.05 -16.31 6.48
N HIS A 107 -10.98 -15.36 6.29
CA HIS A 107 -10.70 -14.03 5.71
C HIS A 107 -10.05 -14.10 4.34
N VAL A 108 -10.49 -15.06 3.52
CA VAL A 108 -10.12 -15.20 2.10
C VAL A 108 -11.37 -15.09 1.23
N TYR A 109 -11.18 -15.03 -0.08
CA TYR A 109 -12.26 -14.74 -1.02
C TYR A 109 -12.65 -15.94 -1.87
N THR A 110 -13.85 -15.88 -2.44
CA THR A 110 -14.34 -16.80 -3.48
C THR A 110 -14.53 -16.09 -4.80
N TRP A 111 -14.49 -16.90 -5.87
CA TRP A 111 -14.65 -16.49 -7.25
C TRP A 111 -15.61 -17.47 -7.93
N PRO A 112 -16.95 -17.31 -7.73
CA PRO A 112 -17.95 -18.22 -8.26
C PRO A 112 -18.00 -18.19 -9.79
N ASN A 113 -18.08 -19.37 -10.42
CA ASN A 113 -18.06 -19.54 -11.86
C ASN A 113 -19.47 -19.51 -12.45
N LEU A 114 -19.86 -18.39 -13.03
CA LEU A 114 -21.13 -18.18 -13.71
C LEU A 114 -21.07 -18.47 -15.22
N GLY A 115 -20.00 -19.09 -15.70
CA GLY A 115 -19.75 -19.33 -17.12
C GLY A 115 -20.87 -20.03 -17.87
N GLY A 116 -21.63 -20.94 -17.20
CA GLY A 116 -22.79 -21.62 -17.77
C GLY A 116 -23.96 -20.68 -18.09
N TYR A 117 -24.02 -19.51 -17.46
CA TYR A 117 -25.07 -18.50 -17.69
C TYR A 117 -24.58 -17.33 -18.54
N SER A 118 -23.35 -17.35 -19.02
CA SER A 118 -22.75 -16.22 -19.74
C SER A 118 -23.43 -15.87 -21.06
N GLN A 119 -24.22 -16.77 -21.60
CA GLN A 119 -25.01 -16.58 -22.83
C GLN A 119 -26.52 -16.46 -22.55
N ALA A 120 -26.94 -16.19 -21.32
CA ALA A 120 -28.33 -15.96 -20.97
C ALA A 120 -28.93 -14.83 -21.81
N LEU A 121 -30.20 -15.00 -22.19
CA LEU A 121 -30.99 -13.99 -22.92
C LEU A 121 -32.04 -13.38 -21.96
N PRO A 122 -32.44 -12.12 -22.16
CA PRO A 122 -33.46 -11.48 -21.32
C PRO A 122 -34.72 -12.34 -21.18
N GLY A 123 -35.15 -12.60 -19.95
CA GLY A 123 -36.35 -13.37 -19.61
C GLY A 123 -36.26 -14.88 -19.91
N SER A 124 -35.09 -15.40 -20.26
CA SER A 124 -34.89 -16.85 -20.49
C SER A 124 -34.82 -17.63 -19.16
N THR A 125 -34.84 -18.94 -19.25
CA THR A 125 -34.61 -19.85 -18.12
C THR A 125 -33.22 -19.66 -17.53
N GLU A 126 -32.23 -19.37 -18.38
CA GLU A 126 -30.86 -19.09 -17.96
C GLU A 126 -30.75 -17.77 -17.22
N ASP A 127 -31.49 -16.70 -17.60
CA ASP A 127 -31.55 -15.44 -16.86
C ASP A 127 -32.18 -15.65 -15.48
N ALA A 128 -33.29 -16.39 -15.41
CA ALA A 128 -33.90 -16.73 -14.11
C ALA A 128 -32.95 -17.56 -13.22
N GLY A 129 -32.21 -18.50 -13.83
CA GLY A 129 -31.19 -19.30 -13.15
C GLY A 129 -30.02 -18.48 -12.67
N LEU A 130 -29.52 -17.55 -13.50
CA LEU A 130 -28.45 -16.60 -13.15
C LEU A 130 -28.87 -15.73 -11.95
N ALA A 131 -30.08 -15.16 -12.00
CA ALA A 131 -30.61 -14.37 -10.91
C ALA A 131 -30.73 -15.19 -9.61
N ASN A 132 -31.27 -16.40 -9.69
CA ASN A 132 -31.40 -17.28 -8.53
C ASN A 132 -30.04 -17.60 -7.89
N VAL A 133 -29.00 -17.87 -8.67
CA VAL A 133 -27.66 -18.16 -8.15
C VAL A 133 -27.07 -16.91 -7.48
N VAL A 134 -27.05 -15.79 -8.17
CA VAL A 134 -26.46 -14.54 -7.64
C VAL A 134 -27.20 -14.10 -6.38
N ASP A 135 -28.54 -14.01 -6.41
CA ASP A 135 -29.36 -13.61 -5.27
C ASP A 135 -29.17 -14.56 -4.07
N THR A 136 -29.10 -15.88 -4.30
CA THR A 136 -28.92 -16.84 -3.22
C THR A 136 -27.55 -16.66 -2.54
N LEU A 137 -26.47 -16.55 -3.33
CA LEU A 137 -25.14 -16.38 -2.77
C LEU A 137 -24.94 -15.04 -2.07
N THR A 138 -25.46 -13.95 -2.64
CA THR A 138 -25.28 -12.59 -2.09
C THR A 138 -26.16 -12.29 -0.88
N ASN A 139 -27.30 -12.98 -0.75
CA ASN A 139 -28.17 -12.85 0.42
C ASN A 139 -27.75 -13.70 1.63
N ASP A 140 -26.84 -14.67 1.46
CA ASP A 140 -26.23 -15.39 2.59
C ASP A 140 -25.24 -14.48 3.31
N PRO A 141 -25.16 -14.51 4.65
CA PRO A 141 -24.20 -13.72 5.42
C PRO A 141 -22.74 -13.94 5.00
N SER A 142 -22.40 -15.07 4.42
CA SER A 142 -21.06 -15.37 3.89
C SER A 142 -20.81 -14.79 2.49
N GLY A 143 -21.80 -14.20 1.85
CA GLY A 143 -21.64 -13.53 0.55
C GLY A 143 -20.54 -12.45 0.53
N SER A 144 -20.17 -11.92 1.70
CA SER A 144 -19.01 -11.02 1.85
C SER A 144 -17.66 -11.65 1.43
N ALA A 145 -17.58 -12.97 1.30
CA ALA A 145 -16.41 -13.63 0.75
C ALA A 145 -16.32 -13.54 -0.78
N ILE A 146 -17.42 -13.25 -1.48
CA ILE A 146 -17.42 -13.15 -2.94
C ILE A 146 -16.73 -11.84 -3.34
N ALA A 147 -15.56 -11.94 -3.96
CA ALA A 147 -14.83 -10.77 -4.42
C ALA A 147 -14.92 -10.57 -5.95
N MET A 148 -15.20 -11.61 -6.71
CA MET A 148 -15.30 -11.53 -8.17
C MET A 148 -16.30 -12.54 -8.69
N TRP A 149 -16.81 -12.29 -9.90
CA TRP A 149 -17.62 -13.22 -10.67
C TRP A 149 -16.81 -13.77 -11.85
N LYS A 150 -16.76 -15.08 -12.05
CA LYS A 150 -16.17 -15.66 -13.26
C LYS A 150 -17.22 -15.75 -14.34
N GLY A 151 -16.91 -15.12 -15.46
CA GLY A 151 -17.67 -15.23 -16.69
C GLY A 151 -17.32 -16.47 -17.51
N ARG A 152 -17.56 -16.39 -18.82
CA ARG A 152 -17.25 -17.48 -19.75
C ARG A 152 -15.76 -17.80 -19.74
N ASP A 153 -15.46 -19.09 -19.80
CA ASP A 153 -14.13 -19.63 -19.99
C ASP A 153 -13.85 -19.79 -21.49
N GLU A 154 -12.74 -19.28 -21.95
CA GLU A 154 -12.24 -19.38 -23.32
C GLU A 154 -13.33 -19.09 -24.40
N PRO A 155 -14.01 -17.90 -24.34
CA PRO A 155 -15.10 -17.62 -25.27
C PRO A 155 -14.65 -17.59 -26.73
N TRP A 156 -13.47 -17.00 -27.03
CA TRP A 156 -12.94 -16.99 -28.39
C TRP A 156 -12.65 -18.41 -28.92
N TRP A 157 -12.02 -19.25 -28.10
CA TRP A 157 -11.76 -20.66 -28.43
C TRP A 157 -13.06 -21.47 -28.66
N SER A 158 -14.09 -21.12 -27.88
CA SER A 158 -15.43 -21.75 -27.99
C SER A 158 -16.30 -21.14 -29.08
N GLU A 159 -15.77 -20.25 -29.93
CA GLU A 159 -16.49 -19.55 -31.01
C GLU A 159 -17.71 -18.75 -30.53
N ILE A 160 -17.68 -18.23 -29.31
CA ILE A 160 -18.74 -17.41 -28.72
C ILE A 160 -18.39 -15.94 -28.94
N ALA A 161 -19.12 -15.25 -29.80
CA ALA A 161 -18.89 -13.84 -30.08
C ALA A 161 -19.24 -12.93 -28.87
N PRO A 162 -18.54 -11.79 -28.66
CA PRO A 162 -18.82 -10.88 -27.58
C PRO A 162 -20.29 -10.43 -27.42
N PRO A 163 -21.07 -10.19 -28.48
CA PRO A 163 -22.49 -9.85 -28.34
C PRO A 163 -23.32 -10.87 -27.56
N ALA A 164 -22.97 -12.17 -27.65
CA ALA A 164 -23.66 -13.21 -26.89
C ALA A 164 -23.37 -13.20 -25.38
N LEU A 165 -22.38 -12.43 -24.95
CA LEU A 165 -21.97 -12.29 -23.53
C LEU A 165 -22.46 -11.00 -22.86
N GLN A 166 -22.96 -10.04 -23.66
CA GLN A 166 -23.28 -8.67 -23.20
C GLN A 166 -24.36 -8.65 -22.14
N PHE A 167 -25.47 -9.40 -22.38
CA PHE A 167 -26.59 -9.39 -21.43
C PHE A 167 -26.18 -9.92 -20.05
N ALA A 168 -25.57 -11.08 -19.96
CA ALA A 168 -25.17 -11.68 -18.67
C ALA A 168 -24.16 -10.80 -17.92
N TYR A 169 -23.19 -10.21 -18.63
CA TYR A 169 -22.25 -9.27 -18.05
C TYR A 169 -22.95 -8.03 -17.47
N CYS A 170 -23.79 -7.36 -18.26
CA CYS A 170 -24.56 -6.20 -17.79
C CYS A 170 -25.55 -6.60 -16.68
N ARG A 171 -26.26 -7.71 -16.82
CA ARG A 171 -27.27 -8.21 -15.87
C ARG A 171 -26.71 -8.43 -14.46
N VAL A 172 -25.48 -8.92 -14.37
CA VAL A 172 -24.83 -9.09 -13.05
C VAL A 172 -24.21 -7.79 -12.58
N THR A 173 -23.40 -7.14 -13.40
CA THR A 173 -22.51 -6.06 -12.96
C THR A 173 -23.06 -4.64 -13.13
N GLY A 174 -24.04 -4.45 -13.98
CA GLY A 174 -24.53 -3.12 -14.39
C GLY A 174 -23.54 -2.33 -15.25
N ARG A 175 -22.48 -2.99 -15.74
CA ARG A 175 -21.43 -2.35 -16.54
C ARG A 175 -21.62 -2.61 -18.02
N GLY A 176 -20.85 -1.90 -18.85
CA GLY A 176 -21.01 -1.91 -20.30
C GLY A 176 -22.08 -0.93 -20.78
N ASP A 177 -22.64 -1.16 -21.98
CA ASP A 177 -23.73 -0.33 -22.48
C ASP A 177 -25.03 -0.65 -21.72
N PRO A 178 -25.73 0.35 -21.14
CA PRO A 178 -26.97 0.12 -20.42
C PRO A 178 -28.06 -0.61 -21.21
N SER A 179 -28.06 -0.52 -22.55
CA SER A 179 -28.99 -1.25 -23.41
C SER A 179 -28.81 -2.76 -23.34
N TRP A 180 -27.64 -3.24 -22.96
CA TRP A 180 -27.36 -4.67 -22.81
C TRP A 180 -28.13 -5.32 -21.66
N CYS A 181 -28.49 -4.54 -20.64
CA CYS A 181 -29.30 -5.02 -19.51
C CYS A 181 -30.79 -5.23 -19.84
N ASP A 182 -31.27 -4.83 -21.00
CA ASP A 182 -32.67 -4.89 -21.40
C ASP A 182 -33.65 -4.28 -20.39
N GLY A 183 -33.25 -3.16 -19.76
CA GLY A 183 -34.03 -2.47 -18.73
C GLY A 183 -34.04 -3.16 -17.36
N GLN A 184 -33.30 -4.25 -17.16
CA GLN A 184 -33.26 -4.96 -15.89
C GLN A 184 -32.25 -4.31 -14.91
N VAL A 185 -32.57 -4.40 -13.62
CA VAL A 185 -31.68 -3.93 -12.54
C VAL A 185 -30.50 -4.91 -12.38
N PRO A 186 -29.27 -4.41 -12.25
CA PRO A 186 -28.11 -5.26 -11.97
C PRO A 186 -28.28 -6.09 -10.70
N LEU A 187 -27.87 -7.35 -10.76
CA LEU A 187 -27.99 -8.27 -9.63
C LEU A 187 -26.97 -7.97 -8.54
N ASP A 188 -25.70 -7.76 -8.93
CA ASP A 188 -24.63 -7.47 -7.98
C ASP A 188 -23.47 -6.67 -8.64
N PRO A 189 -23.49 -5.35 -8.55
CA PRO A 189 -22.49 -4.48 -9.15
C PRO A 189 -21.16 -4.38 -8.35
N GLY A 190 -21.08 -4.97 -7.16
CA GLY A 190 -19.91 -4.85 -6.27
C GLY A 190 -18.67 -5.54 -6.82
N PRO A 191 -18.69 -6.87 -7.05
CA PRO A 191 -17.55 -7.61 -7.56
C PRO A 191 -17.28 -7.35 -9.06
N LEU A 192 -16.00 -7.51 -9.46
CA LEU A 192 -15.59 -7.44 -10.85
C LEU A 192 -15.89 -8.75 -11.59
N TRP A 193 -16.16 -8.63 -12.89
CA TRP A 193 -16.36 -9.76 -13.80
C TRP A 193 -15.07 -10.14 -14.50
N VAL A 194 -14.69 -11.41 -14.44
CA VAL A 194 -13.43 -11.94 -14.98
C VAL A 194 -13.73 -12.92 -16.11
N THR A 195 -13.13 -12.69 -17.28
CA THR A 195 -13.15 -13.64 -18.42
C THR A 195 -11.73 -14.14 -18.66
N ILE A 196 -11.57 -15.44 -18.81
CA ILE A 196 -10.28 -16.09 -19.12
C ILE A 196 -10.31 -16.58 -20.57
N GLU A 197 -9.29 -16.27 -21.34
CA GLU A 197 -9.10 -16.69 -22.74
C GLU A 197 -8.03 -17.77 -22.87
N ALA A 198 -8.16 -18.59 -23.90
CA ALA A 198 -7.10 -19.52 -24.30
C ALA A 198 -5.95 -18.78 -25.03
N PRO A 199 -4.70 -19.27 -24.97
CA PRO A 199 -3.55 -18.67 -25.64
C PRO A 199 -3.52 -19.04 -27.14
N VAL A 200 -4.54 -18.67 -27.87
CA VAL A 200 -4.77 -18.96 -29.28
C VAL A 200 -5.18 -17.71 -30.05
N GLY A 201 -5.01 -17.72 -31.35
CA GLY A 201 -5.26 -16.55 -32.20
C GLY A 201 -4.19 -15.46 -31.98
N THR A 202 -4.62 -14.21 -32.07
CA THR A 202 -3.77 -13.00 -31.90
C THR A 202 -4.40 -12.06 -30.89
N ALA A 203 -3.65 -11.07 -30.44
CA ALA A 203 -4.18 -10.02 -29.58
C ALA A 203 -5.39 -9.30 -30.21
N ALA A 204 -5.41 -9.13 -31.52
CA ALA A 204 -6.52 -8.51 -32.25
C ALA A 204 -7.81 -9.35 -32.18
N ASP A 205 -7.68 -10.67 -32.17
CA ASP A 205 -8.83 -11.59 -32.06
C ASP A 205 -9.45 -11.52 -30.65
N LEU A 206 -8.64 -11.30 -29.64
CA LEU A 206 -9.06 -11.23 -28.22
C LEU A 206 -9.55 -9.84 -27.81
N ALA A 207 -9.15 -8.79 -28.53
CA ALA A 207 -9.49 -7.40 -28.19
C ALA A 207 -11.00 -7.13 -28.04
N PRO A 208 -11.92 -7.69 -28.85
CA PRO A 208 -13.36 -7.44 -28.72
C PRO A 208 -13.95 -7.90 -27.38
N TYR A 209 -13.36 -8.90 -26.73
CA TYR A 209 -13.84 -9.45 -25.46
C TYR A 209 -13.58 -8.51 -24.27
N SER A 210 -12.67 -7.53 -24.42
CA SER A 210 -12.45 -6.50 -23.41
C SER A 210 -13.68 -5.64 -23.11
N SER A 211 -14.66 -5.62 -24.01
CA SER A 211 -15.92 -4.88 -23.83
C SER A 211 -16.92 -5.58 -22.90
N VAL A 212 -16.75 -6.88 -22.65
CA VAL A 212 -17.66 -7.72 -21.86
C VAL A 212 -16.98 -8.36 -20.66
N THR A 213 -15.97 -7.68 -20.12
CA THR A 213 -15.24 -8.10 -18.93
C THR A 213 -14.63 -6.90 -18.23
N ASP A 214 -14.49 -6.97 -16.89
CA ASP A 214 -13.76 -5.97 -16.11
C ASP A 214 -12.29 -6.34 -15.96
N VAL A 215 -12.01 -7.64 -15.93
CA VAL A 215 -10.66 -8.21 -15.81
C VAL A 215 -10.49 -9.25 -16.91
N HIS A 216 -9.54 -9.00 -17.79
CA HIS A 216 -9.26 -9.89 -18.90
C HIS A 216 -8.12 -10.83 -18.55
N GLY A 217 -8.37 -12.12 -18.58
CA GLY A 217 -7.39 -13.14 -18.22
C GLY A 217 -6.97 -14.01 -19.39
N ILE A 218 -5.89 -14.74 -19.17
CA ILE A 218 -5.34 -15.72 -20.09
C ILE A 218 -4.85 -16.93 -19.31
N ASP A 219 -5.06 -18.14 -19.82
CA ASP A 219 -4.52 -19.37 -19.25
C ASP A 219 -3.45 -19.99 -20.15
N ILE A 220 -2.32 -20.37 -19.56
CA ILE A 220 -1.14 -20.75 -20.34
C ILE A 220 -0.45 -21.94 -19.68
N TYR A 221 -0.38 -23.07 -20.41
CA TYR A 221 0.07 -24.37 -19.93
C TYR A 221 1.22 -24.92 -20.78
N PRO A 222 2.47 -24.39 -20.67
CA PRO A 222 3.56 -24.75 -21.56
C PRO A 222 4.25 -26.07 -21.22
N VAL A 223 4.11 -26.59 -20.00
CA VAL A 223 4.76 -27.84 -19.59
C VAL A 223 3.87 -29.02 -19.93
N THR A 224 4.27 -29.78 -20.95
CA THR A 224 3.50 -30.90 -21.49
C THR A 224 4.35 -32.16 -21.61
N LEU A 225 3.71 -33.34 -21.59
CA LEU A 225 4.39 -34.61 -21.81
C LEU A 225 5.18 -34.61 -23.11
N GLY A 226 6.35 -35.23 -23.09
CA GLY A 226 7.23 -35.33 -24.24
C GLY A 226 7.97 -34.05 -24.62
N ASN A 227 7.70 -32.90 -23.94
CA ASN A 227 8.40 -31.64 -24.18
C ASN A 227 9.49 -31.40 -23.14
N ALA A 228 10.70 -31.81 -23.46
CA ALA A 228 11.87 -31.61 -22.57
C ALA A 228 12.29 -30.14 -22.43
N TYR A 229 11.89 -29.28 -23.37
CA TYR A 229 12.29 -27.87 -23.42
C TYR A 229 11.06 -26.97 -23.60
N PRO A 230 10.21 -26.85 -22.59
CA PRO A 230 9.01 -26.04 -22.69
C PRO A 230 9.32 -24.55 -22.90
N ASP A 231 8.53 -23.91 -23.76
CA ASP A 231 8.61 -22.47 -23.99
C ASP A 231 7.90 -21.70 -22.86
N LEU A 232 8.55 -21.59 -21.71
CA LEU A 232 7.97 -20.94 -20.54
C LEU A 232 7.70 -19.44 -20.74
N GLN A 233 8.47 -18.76 -21.61
CA GLN A 233 8.28 -17.36 -21.96
C GLN A 233 6.96 -17.10 -22.73
N LYS A 234 6.29 -18.17 -23.17
CA LYS A 234 4.93 -18.08 -23.70
C LYS A 234 4.00 -17.40 -22.71
N VAL A 235 4.23 -17.57 -21.40
CA VAL A 235 3.42 -16.97 -20.33
C VAL A 235 3.49 -15.45 -20.40
N GLY A 236 4.68 -14.87 -20.33
CA GLY A 236 4.85 -13.41 -20.40
C GLY A 236 4.37 -12.83 -21.73
N ARG A 237 4.66 -13.49 -22.85
CA ARG A 237 4.21 -13.00 -24.17
C ARG A 237 2.69 -12.90 -24.26
N TRP A 238 1.95 -13.90 -23.83
CA TRP A 238 0.48 -13.86 -23.86
C TRP A 238 -0.11 -12.90 -22.81
N THR A 239 0.50 -12.82 -21.62
CA THR A 239 0.13 -11.81 -20.62
C THR A 239 0.28 -10.40 -21.19
N ALA A 240 1.41 -10.10 -21.86
CA ALA A 240 1.62 -8.81 -22.52
C ALA A 240 0.63 -8.57 -23.67
N SER A 241 0.24 -9.63 -24.42
CA SER A 241 -0.76 -9.52 -25.49
C SER A 241 -2.12 -9.09 -24.91
N ILE A 242 -2.58 -9.70 -23.83
CA ILE A 242 -3.81 -9.29 -23.14
C ILE A 242 -3.67 -7.86 -22.59
N ALA A 243 -2.54 -7.52 -21.95
CA ALA A 243 -2.30 -6.17 -21.46
C ALA A 243 -2.36 -5.10 -22.56
N SER A 244 -2.00 -5.46 -23.80
CA SER A 244 -2.04 -4.56 -24.95
C SER A 244 -3.45 -4.26 -25.45
N VAL A 245 -4.38 -5.20 -25.31
CA VAL A 245 -5.78 -5.05 -25.74
C VAL A 245 -6.72 -4.58 -24.64
N THR A 246 -6.25 -4.60 -23.38
CA THR A 246 -6.97 -4.08 -22.21
C THR A 246 -6.12 -3.05 -21.45
N PRO A 247 -5.71 -1.94 -22.07
CA PRO A 247 -4.74 -1.01 -21.47
C PRO A 247 -5.25 -0.31 -20.20
N LEU A 248 -6.56 -0.33 -19.94
CA LEU A 248 -7.20 0.32 -18.80
C LEU A 248 -7.68 -0.65 -17.73
N ALA A 249 -7.57 -1.97 -17.94
CA ALA A 249 -8.04 -3.00 -17.02
C ALA A 249 -6.91 -3.89 -16.48
N PRO A 250 -7.09 -4.54 -15.32
CA PRO A 250 -6.15 -5.53 -14.81
C PRO A 250 -6.05 -6.76 -15.74
N VAL A 251 -4.84 -7.34 -15.78
CA VAL A 251 -4.60 -8.60 -16.48
C VAL A 251 -4.50 -9.73 -15.45
N TRP A 252 -5.18 -10.83 -15.75
CA TRP A 252 -5.22 -12.03 -14.94
C TRP A 252 -4.51 -13.18 -15.66
N THR A 253 -3.53 -13.82 -15.02
CA THR A 253 -2.79 -14.93 -15.65
C THR A 253 -3.00 -16.22 -14.89
N THR A 254 -3.42 -17.27 -15.60
CA THR A 254 -3.60 -18.61 -15.05
C THR A 254 -2.45 -19.50 -15.50
N LEU A 255 -1.81 -20.12 -14.51
CA LEU A 255 -0.68 -21.04 -14.63
C LEU A 255 -1.13 -22.46 -14.34
N GLN A 256 -0.35 -23.45 -14.78
CA GLN A 256 -0.69 -24.85 -14.62
C GLN A 256 -0.14 -25.45 -13.31
N ILE A 257 -0.99 -26.23 -12.64
CA ILE A 257 -0.55 -27.36 -11.82
C ILE A 257 -0.56 -28.60 -12.73
N CYS A 258 -1.75 -28.94 -13.24
CA CYS A 258 -1.96 -30.03 -14.17
C CYS A 258 -3.08 -29.65 -15.14
N ALA A 259 -2.78 -29.61 -16.42
CA ALA A 259 -3.70 -29.22 -17.47
C ALA A 259 -3.73 -30.23 -18.61
N SER A 260 -4.55 -29.97 -19.61
CA SER A 260 -4.53 -30.73 -20.86
C SER A 260 -3.12 -30.75 -21.47
N GLY A 261 -2.61 -31.90 -21.86
CA GLY A 261 -1.23 -32.09 -22.31
C GLY A 261 -0.20 -32.38 -21.18
N SER A 262 -0.55 -32.17 -19.92
CA SER A 262 0.32 -32.57 -18.81
C SER A 262 0.30 -34.08 -18.54
N TYR A 263 -0.69 -34.81 -19.05
CA TYR A 263 -0.86 -36.23 -18.76
C TYR A 263 -1.40 -37.00 -19.97
N ASP A 264 -1.13 -38.31 -20.00
CA ASP A 264 -1.72 -39.27 -20.92
C ASP A 264 -2.65 -40.23 -20.14
N LYS A 265 -3.93 -40.24 -20.52
CA LYS A 265 -4.94 -41.09 -19.88
C LYS A 265 -4.72 -42.60 -20.16
N THR A 266 -4.03 -42.92 -21.25
CA THR A 266 -3.81 -44.29 -21.70
C THR A 266 -2.64 -44.92 -20.96
N THR A 267 -1.53 -44.18 -20.79
CA THR A 267 -0.32 -44.69 -20.15
C THR A 267 -0.30 -44.39 -18.64
N GLY A 268 -1.07 -43.42 -18.21
CA GLY A 268 -1.04 -42.89 -16.85
C GLY A 268 0.21 -42.04 -16.53
N GLU A 269 1.00 -41.71 -17.55
CA GLU A 269 2.14 -40.81 -17.41
C GLU A 269 1.67 -39.37 -17.25
N PHE A 270 2.39 -38.60 -16.44
CA PHE A 270 2.16 -37.17 -16.30
C PHE A 270 3.46 -36.40 -16.02
N VAL A 271 3.44 -35.11 -16.31
CA VAL A 271 4.50 -34.17 -15.99
C VAL A 271 3.90 -32.93 -15.31
N LEU A 272 4.58 -32.46 -14.27
CA LEU A 272 4.25 -31.23 -13.56
C LEU A 272 5.43 -30.27 -13.68
N PRO A 273 5.21 -28.94 -13.63
CA PRO A 273 6.29 -27.98 -13.56
C PRO A 273 7.19 -28.22 -12.35
N THR A 274 8.48 -28.05 -12.52
CA THR A 274 9.40 -27.94 -11.39
C THR A 274 9.22 -26.60 -10.68
N PHE A 275 9.71 -26.48 -9.43
CA PHE A 275 9.69 -25.20 -8.71
C PHE A 275 10.33 -24.06 -9.52
N GLN A 276 11.45 -24.32 -10.18
CA GLN A 276 12.15 -23.32 -11.01
C GLN A 276 11.28 -22.89 -12.21
N GLN A 277 10.63 -23.84 -12.87
CA GLN A 277 9.75 -23.55 -14.00
C GLN A 277 8.50 -22.75 -13.57
N GLU A 278 7.83 -23.20 -12.50
CA GLU A 278 6.63 -22.53 -11.99
C GLU A 278 6.94 -21.12 -11.47
N ARG A 279 8.06 -20.98 -10.76
CA ARG A 279 8.55 -19.69 -10.30
C ARG A 279 8.88 -18.76 -11.47
N TYR A 280 9.55 -19.27 -12.51
CA TYR A 280 9.82 -18.50 -13.71
C TYR A 280 8.53 -18.02 -14.36
N MET A 281 7.55 -18.91 -14.60
CA MET A 281 6.25 -18.56 -15.21
C MET A 281 5.51 -17.50 -14.40
N ALA A 282 5.46 -17.62 -13.07
CA ALA A 282 4.80 -16.64 -12.20
C ALA A 282 5.43 -15.25 -12.29
N TYR A 283 6.75 -15.17 -12.23
CA TYR A 283 7.44 -13.89 -12.33
C TYR A 283 7.47 -13.34 -13.76
N ASP A 284 7.49 -14.18 -14.80
CA ASP A 284 7.35 -13.78 -16.19
C ASP A 284 5.98 -13.13 -16.45
N ALA A 285 4.90 -13.69 -15.89
CA ALA A 285 3.58 -13.06 -15.89
C ALA A 285 3.60 -11.68 -15.21
N ILE A 286 4.19 -11.58 -14.01
CA ILE A 286 4.30 -10.33 -13.23
C ILE A 286 5.10 -9.27 -13.99
N LEU A 287 6.22 -9.66 -14.61
CA LEU A 287 7.06 -8.78 -15.44
C LEU A 287 6.30 -8.22 -16.64
N ASN A 288 5.34 -8.98 -17.16
CA ASN A 288 4.55 -8.66 -18.34
C ASN A 288 3.14 -8.11 -18.02
N GLY A 289 2.89 -7.74 -16.75
CA GLY A 289 1.75 -6.93 -16.35
C GLY A 289 0.62 -7.67 -15.64
N ALA A 290 0.80 -8.95 -15.29
CA ALA A 290 -0.19 -9.67 -14.48
C ALA A 290 -0.43 -8.95 -13.13
N LYS A 291 -1.71 -8.79 -12.79
CA LYS A 291 -2.19 -8.24 -11.52
C LYS A 291 -2.83 -9.30 -10.62
N SER A 292 -2.80 -10.54 -11.06
CA SER A 292 -3.27 -11.72 -10.34
C SER A 292 -2.59 -12.96 -10.92
N LEU A 293 -2.47 -14.01 -10.11
CA LEU A 293 -2.06 -15.34 -10.55
C LEU A 293 -3.07 -16.39 -10.09
N THR A 294 -3.50 -17.23 -11.01
CA THR A 294 -4.29 -18.43 -10.73
C THR A 294 -3.45 -19.67 -10.99
N PHE A 295 -3.59 -20.68 -10.15
CA PHE A 295 -2.97 -22.00 -10.32
C PHE A 295 -4.07 -23.03 -10.57
N TYR A 296 -4.08 -23.59 -11.78
CA TYR A 296 -5.14 -24.49 -12.26
C TYR A 296 -4.75 -25.95 -12.22
N GLY A 297 -5.71 -26.82 -11.85
CA GLY A 297 -5.59 -28.27 -11.99
C GLY A 297 -5.07 -29.01 -10.76
N GLY A 298 -5.09 -28.37 -9.59
CA GLY A 298 -4.69 -29.03 -8.34
C GLY A 298 -5.51 -30.26 -7.95
N SER A 299 -6.76 -30.36 -8.43
CA SER A 299 -7.66 -31.49 -8.23
C SER A 299 -7.71 -32.47 -9.41
N THR A 300 -6.83 -32.32 -10.40
CA THR A 300 -6.82 -33.19 -11.60
C THR A 300 -6.25 -34.57 -11.24
N ALA A 301 -7.13 -35.56 -11.13
CA ALA A 301 -6.80 -36.90 -10.66
C ALA A 301 -5.70 -37.61 -11.49
N ASN A 302 -5.65 -37.33 -12.81
CA ASN A 302 -4.63 -37.89 -13.70
C ASN A 302 -3.19 -37.44 -13.40
N CYS A 303 -3.00 -36.45 -12.54
CA CYS A 303 -1.70 -35.93 -12.12
C CYS A 303 -1.42 -36.15 -10.63
N PHE A 304 -2.19 -36.98 -9.97
CA PHE A 304 -1.92 -37.27 -8.56
C PHE A 304 -0.73 -38.23 -8.41
N SER A 305 0.19 -37.90 -7.54
CA SER A 305 1.10 -38.90 -7.02
C SER A 305 0.33 -39.90 -6.17
N GLY A 306 0.83 -41.15 -6.03
CA GLY A 306 0.10 -42.25 -5.41
C GLY A 306 -0.54 -41.91 -4.06
N SER A 307 0.09 -41.07 -3.25
CA SER A 307 -0.42 -40.64 -1.93
C SER A 307 -1.47 -39.54 -2.00
N ASP A 308 -1.49 -38.74 -3.04
CA ASP A 308 -2.38 -37.56 -3.16
C ASP A 308 -3.82 -37.93 -3.51
N SER A 309 -4.03 -39.08 -4.16
CA SER A 309 -5.35 -39.54 -4.60
C SER A 309 -6.37 -39.66 -3.47
N GLN A 310 -5.93 -40.08 -2.27
CA GLN A 310 -6.81 -40.21 -1.10
C GLN A 310 -7.25 -38.85 -0.50
N TYR A 311 -6.54 -37.77 -0.83
CA TYR A 311 -6.83 -36.41 -0.35
C TYR A 311 -7.54 -35.57 -1.38
N GLY A 312 -7.67 -36.05 -2.62
CA GLY A 312 -8.38 -35.38 -3.71
C GLY A 312 -7.73 -34.09 -4.22
N TRP A 313 -6.45 -33.87 -3.89
CA TRP A 313 -5.70 -32.70 -4.32
C TRP A 313 -4.19 -32.96 -4.36
N ASN A 314 -3.46 -32.19 -5.16
CA ASN A 314 -2.02 -32.38 -5.47
C ASN A 314 -1.11 -31.86 -4.34
N TRP A 315 -1.12 -32.51 -3.18
CA TRP A 315 -0.36 -32.10 -1.99
C TRP A 315 1.15 -32.23 -2.15
N THR A 316 1.62 -33.18 -2.94
CA THR A 316 3.05 -33.32 -3.26
C THR A 316 3.56 -32.12 -4.04
N PHE A 317 2.81 -31.68 -5.05
CA PHE A 317 3.13 -30.46 -5.81
C PHE A 317 2.97 -29.21 -4.94
N TRP A 318 1.94 -29.15 -4.12
CA TRP A 318 1.75 -28.08 -3.17
C TRP A 318 2.99 -27.86 -2.30
N GLN A 319 3.45 -28.90 -1.63
CA GLN A 319 4.54 -28.80 -0.67
C GLN A 319 5.88 -28.43 -1.33
N SER A 320 6.14 -28.99 -2.52
CA SER A 320 7.43 -28.84 -3.21
C SER A 320 7.51 -27.63 -4.13
N VAL A 321 6.37 -27.12 -4.64
CA VAL A 321 6.33 -26.10 -5.67
C VAL A 321 5.47 -24.90 -5.28
N LEU A 322 4.16 -25.11 -5.04
CA LEU A 322 3.25 -23.97 -4.87
C LEU A 322 3.42 -23.24 -3.54
N LYS A 323 3.50 -23.97 -2.44
CA LYS A 323 3.62 -23.37 -1.11
C LYS A 323 4.79 -22.40 -1.01
N PRO A 324 6.03 -22.79 -1.35
CA PRO A 324 7.17 -21.87 -1.30
C PRO A 324 7.05 -20.71 -2.31
N LEU A 325 6.39 -20.90 -3.45
CA LEU A 325 6.16 -19.82 -4.40
C LEU A 325 5.10 -18.83 -3.89
N ILE A 326 3.95 -19.33 -3.42
CA ILE A 326 2.86 -18.51 -2.89
C ILE A 326 3.34 -17.70 -1.69
N GLN A 327 4.14 -18.28 -0.79
CA GLN A 327 4.73 -17.56 0.34
C GLN A 327 5.62 -16.38 -0.09
N GLN A 328 6.30 -16.47 -1.23
CA GLN A 328 7.08 -15.34 -1.78
C GLN A 328 6.19 -14.18 -2.25
N LEU A 329 4.98 -14.49 -2.71
CA LEU A 329 4.05 -13.52 -3.31
C LEU A 329 2.94 -13.08 -2.35
N SER A 330 2.78 -13.76 -1.21
CA SER A 330 1.68 -13.54 -0.27
C SER A 330 1.66 -12.13 0.31
N ALA A 331 0.49 -11.69 0.75
CA ALA A 331 0.31 -10.38 1.39
C ALA A 331 1.18 -10.17 2.64
N SER A 332 1.64 -11.23 3.28
CA SER A 332 2.55 -11.20 4.44
C SER A 332 4.04 -11.17 4.04
N SER A 333 4.36 -11.31 2.76
CA SER A 333 5.75 -11.25 2.30
C SER A 333 6.28 -9.82 2.29
N PRO A 334 7.58 -9.59 2.52
CA PRO A 334 8.16 -8.26 2.39
C PRO A 334 8.11 -7.73 0.94
N PHE A 335 7.88 -8.58 -0.05
CA PHE A 335 7.73 -8.22 -1.44
C PHE A 335 6.30 -7.76 -1.82
N ALA A 336 5.29 -8.06 -1.00
CA ALA A 336 3.89 -7.74 -1.28
C ALA A 336 3.62 -6.26 -1.65
N PRO A 337 4.21 -5.26 -0.99
CA PRO A 337 4.03 -3.87 -1.40
C PRO A 337 4.44 -3.61 -2.84
N ALA A 338 5.52 -4.23 -3.32
CA ALA A 338 5.97 -4.09 -4.70
C ALA A 338 5.07 -4.78 -5.73
N LEU A 339 4.27 -5.78 -5.33
CA LEU A 339 3.29 -6.40 -6.21
C LEU A 339 2.08 -5.50 -6.47
N VAL A 340 1.69 -4.69 -5.48
CA VAL A 340 0.50 -3.83 -5.51
C VAL A 340 0.83 -2.35 -5.63
N SER A 341 2.11 -1.97 -5.74
CA SER A 341 2.49 -0.56 -5.88
C SER A 341 2.09 0.02 -7.24
N ASP A 342 1.65 1.29 -7.22
CA ASP A 342 1.24 2.07 -8.40
C ASP A 342 2.39 2.40 -9.36
N VAL A 343 3.60 2.14 -8.98
CA VAL A 343 4.80 2.63 -9.65
C VAL A 343 5.13 1.85 -10.93
N GLY A 344 4.09 1.27 -11.53
CA GLY A 344 4.18 0.74 -12.89
C GLY A 344 4.17 1.79 -14.00
N THR A 345 3.85 3.05 -13.70
CA THR A 345 3.78 4.11 -14.73
C THR A 345 5.12 4.76 -15.02
N SER A 346 6.06 4.76 -14.09
CA SER A 346 7.46 5.03 -14.39
C SER A 346 8.22 3.72 -14.53
N THR A 347 7.82 2.90 -15.47
CA THR A 347 8.58 1.73 -15.90
C THR A 347 9.94 2.18 -16.43
N SER A 348 10.84 2.46 -15.53
CA SER A 348 12.24 2.42 -15.83
C SER A 348 12.57 0.96 -16.16
N ARG A 349 12.29 0.56 -17.41
CA ARG A 349 12.74 -0.73 -17.90
C ARG A 349 14.23 -0.77 -17.68
N VAL A 350 14.64 -1.66 -16.84
CA VAL A 350 16.08 -1.91 -16.64
C VAL A 350 16.64 -2.37 -17.98
N ILE A 351 17.68 -1.71 -18.44
CA ILE A 351 18.36 -2.11 -19.67
C ILE A 351 19.03 -3.45 -19.40
N THR A 352 18.59 -4.45 -20.14
CA THR A 352 19.08 -5.83 -20.04
C THR A 352 19.66 -6.29 -21.38
N GLY A 353 20.30 -7.45 -21.39
CA GLY A 353 20.72 -8.13 -22.64
C GLY A 353 19.66 -9.10 -23.17
N PRO A 354 19.91 -9.73 -24.33
CA PRO A 354 18.99 -10.71 -24.91
C PRO A 354 18.64 -11.86 -23.97
N GLY A 355 17.37 -12.29 -23.98
CA GLY A 355 16.83 -13.34 -23.13
C GLY A 355 16.69 -12.98 -21.66
N MET A 356 16.65 -11.69 -21.36
CA MET A 356 16.43 -11.14 -20.03
C MET A 356 15.26 -10.17 -20.02
N GLU A 357 14.46 -10.26 -18.98
CA GLU A 357 13.46 -9.26 -18.62
C GLU A 357 13.73 -8.73 -17.22
N ALA A 358 13.52 -7.45 -17.00
CA ALA A 358 13.65 -6.87 -15.68
C ALA A 358 12.83 -5.59 -15.54
N VAL A 359 12.30 -5.37 -14.34
CA VAL A 359 11.52 -4.20 -13.98
C VAL A 359 11.90 -3.72 -12.58
N LEU A 360 11.90 -2.40 -12.38
CA LEU A 360 11.97 -1.78 -11.07
C LEU A 360 10.55 -1.52 -10.55
N ARG A 361 10.33 -1.82 -9.29
CA ARG A 361 9.09 -1.49 -8.56
C ARG A 361 9.43 -0.84 -7.24
N GLU A 362 8.62 0.11 -6.82
CA GLU A 362 8.68 0.64 -5.47
C GLU A 362 7.95 -0.32 -4.53
N GLY A 363 8.46 -0.46 -3.32
CA GLY A 363 7.78 -1.18 -2.25
C GLY A 363 6.86 -0.24 -1.46
N THR A 364 7.20 0.00 -0.20
CA THR A 364 6.40 0.88 0.67
C THR A 364 6.64 2.37 0.41
N SER A 365 7.70 2.71 -0.32
CA SER A 365 8.10 4.09 -0.63
C SER A 365 9.13 4.14 -1.77
N VAL A 366 9.41 5.35 -2.27
CA VAL A 366 10.45 5.61 -3.28
C VAL A 366 11.87 5.22 -2.85
N ASP A 367 12.09 5.08 -1.55
CA ASP A 367 13.37 4.68 -0.94
C ASP A 367 13.44 3.16 -0.66
N ASP A 368 12.40 2.42 -1.05
CA ASP A 368 12.22 0.98 -0.95
C ASP A 368 12.04 0.40 -2.36
N LEU A 369 13.12 -0.09 -2.94
CA LEU A 369 13.17 -0.45 -4.35
C LEU A 369 13.36 -1.96 -4.54
N TRP A 370 12.52 -2.53 -5.38
CA TRP A 370 12.58 -3.92 -5.80
C TRP A 370 12.89 -4.03 -7.27
N LEU A 371 13.95 -4.79 -7.60
CA LEU A 371 14.29 -5.14 -8.98
C LEU A 371 13.95 -6.62 -9.20
N ILE A 372 13.00 -6.87 -10.07
CA ILE A 372 12.66 -8.23 -10.52
C ILE A 372 13.40 -8.47 -11.82
N ALA A 373 14.12 -9.57 -11.93
CA ALA A 373 14.83 -9.94 -13.16
C ALA A 373 14.71 -11.45 -13.42
N ALA A 374 14.31 -11.81 -14.63
CA ALA A 374 14.14 -13.18 -15.08
C ALA A 374 14.92 -13.46 -16.37
N ARG A 375 15.44 -14.69 -16.51
CA ARG A 375 16.22 -15.10 -17.67
C ARG A 375 15.67 -16.36 -18.33
N ASN A 376 15.38 -16.28 -19.64
CA ASN A 376 14.94 -17.41 -20.45
C ASN A 376 16.08 -18.09 -21.25
N GLY A 377 17.24 -17.45 -21.41
CA GLY A 377 18.33 -17.96 -22.28
C GLY A 377 19.01 -19.22 -21.73
N ALA A 378 19.39 -20.13 -22.60
CA ALA A 378 20.11 -21.36 -22.26
C ALA A 378 21.47 -21.09 -21.60
N GLY A 379 21.92 -22.04 -20.77
CA GLY A 379 23.20 -22.00 -20.06
C GLY A 379 23.33 -20.87 -19.04
N GLY A 380 24.37 -20.91 -18.23
CA GLY A 380 24.64 -19.89 -17.22
C GLY A 380 25.52 -18.76 -17.75
N ARG A 381 25.16 -17.49 -17.46
CA ARG A 381 26.01 -16.35 -17.79
C ARG A 381 25.87 -15.20 -16.78
N THR A 382 26.90 -14.34 -16.73
CA THR A 382 26.81 -13.07 -16.03
C THR A 382 26.05 -12.06 -16.88
N VAL A 383 25.01 -11.46 -16.28
CA VAL A 383 24.16 -10.45 -16.90
C VAL A 383 24.46 -9.09 -16.27
N THR A 384 24.30 -8.04 -17.07
CA THR A 384 24.43 -6.65 -16.62
C THR A 384 23.07 -5.97 -16.68
N LEU A 385 22.58 -5.52 -15.52
CA LEU A 385 21.34 -4.81 -15.34
C LEU A 385 21.67 -3.33 -15.08
N LYS A 386 21.11 -2.40 -15.86
CA LYS A 386 21.38 -0.96 -15.76
C LYS A 386 20.08 -0.19 -15.51
N GLY A 387 20.18 0.96 -14.86
CA GLY A 387 19.03 1.85 -14.59
C GLY A 387 18.67 1.94 -13.11
N LEU A 388 19.46 1.34 -12.22
CA LEU A 388 19.29 1.53 -10.78
C LEU A 388 19.61 2.98 -10.38
N PRO A 389 18.87 3.58 -9.43
CA PRO A 389 19.21 4.88 -8.89
C PRO A 389 20.55 4.86 -8.18
N GLY A 390 21.24 6.00 -8.12
CA GLY A 390 22.61 6.09 -7.62
C GLY A 390 22.79 5.70 -6.14
N TRP A 391 21.71 5.74 -5.36
CA TRP A 391 21.70 5.32 -3.96
C TRP A 391 21.58 3.80 -3.79
N ALA A 392 20.98 3.07 -4.74
CA ALA A 392 20.78 1.62 -4.68
C ALA A 392 22.09 0.86 -4.91
N ARG A 393 22.97 0.87 -3.90
CA ARG A 393 24.33 0.31 -3.99
C ARG A 393 24.46 -1.08 -3.37
N HIS A 394 23.81 -1.30 -2.24
CA HIS A 394 23.86 -2.57 -1.52
C HIS A 394 22.44 -3.08 -1.37
N GLY A 395 22.19 -4.28 -1.84
CA GLY A 395 20.88 -4.92 -1.76
C GLY A 395 20.99 -6.36 -1.30
N SER A 396 19.88 -6.91 -0.82
CA SER A 396 19.70 -8.34 -0.60
C SER A 396 19.03 -8.98 -1.81
N VAL A 397 19.23 -10.28 -2.00
CA VAL A 397 18.47 -11.07 -2.98
C VAL A 397 17.41 -11.85 -2.23
N TYR A 398 16.17 -11.51 -2.50
CA TYR A 398 15.02 -12.07 -1.80
C TYR A 398 14.96 -13.58 -1.97
N THR A 399 14.78 -14.30 -0.88
CA THR A 399 14.77 -15.77 -0.76
C THR A 399 16.10 -16.49 -1.02
N GLU A 400 17.20 -15.78 -1.31
CA GLU A 400 18.48 -16.43 -1.67
C GLU A 400 19.58 -16.31 -0.59
N ASN A 401 19.29 -15.66 0.53
CA ASN A 401 20.23 -15.44 1.64
C ASN A 401 21.61 -14.93 1.19
N ARG A 402 21.64 -14.04 0.21
CA ARG A 402 22.86 -13.38 -0.31
C ARG A 402 22.64 -11.89 -0.55
N THR A 403 23.72 -11.15 -0.63
CA THR A 403 23.72 -9.72 -0.93
C THR A 403 24.36 -9.44 -2.29
N VAL A 404 24.06 -8.29 -2.85
CA VAL A 404 24.63 -7.80 -4.10
C VAL A 404 25.13 -6.37 -3.94
N THR A 405 26.07 -5.99 -4.81
CA THR A 405 26.57 -4.62 -4.87
C THR A 405 26.41 -4.08 -6.29
N ALA A 406 25.70 -2.95 -6.40
CA ALA A 406 25.59 -2.19 -7.64
C ALA A 406 26.56 -1.00 -7.62
N SER A 407 27.08 -0.64 -8.79
CA SER A 407 27.97 0.51 -8.96
C SER A 407 27.50 1.38 -10.11
N ARG A 408 27.37 2.68 -9.86
CA ARG A 408 26.93 3.68 -10.86
C ARG A 408 25.65 3.25 -11.61
N GLY A 409 24.65 2.77 -10.85
CA GLY A 409 23.37 2.33 -11.41
C GLY A 409 23.42 1.00 -12.18
N THR A 410 24.48 0.23 -12.01
CA THR A 410 24.72 -1.04 -12.72
C THR A 410 24.91 -2.17 -11.72
N LEU A 411 24.12 -3.23 -11.88
CA LEU A 411 24.26 -4.49 -11.16
C LEU A 411 24.74 -5.57 -12.13
N ARG A 412 25.65 -6.44 -11.67
CA ARG A 412 26.07 -7.64 -12.40
C ARG A 412 25.79 -8.85 -11.53
N ASP A 413 25.09 -9.83 -12.11
CA ASP A 413 24.79 -11.08 -11.43
C ASP A 413 24.79 -12.25 -12.41
N ARG A 414 24.90 -13.48 -11.89
CA ARG A 414 24.90 -14.70 -12.68
C ARG A 414 23.48 -15.27 -12.72
N PHE A 415 23.02 -15.62 -13.92
CA PHE A 415 21.75 -16.28 -14.17
C PHE A 415 21.97 -17.56 -14.96
N ASN A 416 21.31 -18.63 -14.57
CA ASN A 416 21.09 -19.81 -15.38
C ASN A 416 19.80 -19.67 -16.18
N GLN A 417 19.44 -20.70 -16.94
CA GLN A 417 18.17 -20.74 -17.63
C GLN A 417 17.03 -20.79 -16.61
N TRP A 418 15.98 -19.98 -16.82
CA TRP A 418 14.81 -19.82 -15.97
C TRP A 418 15.08 -19.32 -14.55
N ASP A 419 16.25 -18.78 -14.29
CA ASP A 419 16.50 -18.09 -13.02
C ASP A 419 15.69 -16.80 -12.94
N VAL A 420 15.14 -16.58 -11.75
CA VAL A 420 14.54 -15.33 -11.33
C VAL A 420 15.26 -14.84 -10.09
N HIS A 421 15.79 -13.64 -10.14
CA HIS A 421 16.32 -12.96 -8.96
C HIS A 421 15.49 -11.73 -8.64
N VAL A 422 15.11 -11.59 -7.38
CA VAL A 422 14.35 -10.43 -6.87
C VAL A 422 15.25 -9.71 -5.89
N TYR A 423 15.72 -8.53 -6.27
CA TYR A 423 16.64 -7.74 -5.46
C TYR A 423 15.88 -6.67 -4.70
N HIS A 424 16.27 -6.47 -3.45
CA HIS A 424 15.71 -5.47 -2.57
C HIS A 424 16.78 -4.46 -2.15
N PHE A 425 16.57 -3.20 -2.48
CA PHE A 425 17.42 -2.07 -2.12
C PHE A 425 16.64 -1.10 -1.25
N VAL A 426 17.23 -0.68 -0.15
CA VAL A 426 16.65 0.29 0.77
C VAL A 426 17.61 1.45 0.94
N GLU A 427 17.15 2.69 0.72
CA GLU A 427 17.94 3.85 1.09
C GLU A 427 17.75 4.15 2.59
N PRO A 428 18.82 4.12 3.40
CA PRO A 428 18.68 4.33 4.83
C PRO A 428 18.25 5.78 5.12
N LEU A 429 17.26 5.95 6.00
CA LEU A 429 16.86 7.25 6.50
C LEU A 429 17.98 7.84 7.38
N ILE A 430 18.54 8.96 6.99
CA ILE A 430 19.62 9.65 7.70
C ILE A 430 19.34 11.14 7.73
N LEU A 431 19.24 11.74 8.91
CA LEU A 431 19.22 13.18 9.11
C LEU A 431 20.65 13.67 9.45
N ARG A 432 21.23 14.50 8.58
CA ARG A 432 22.61 15.01 8.71
C ARG A 432 22.66 16.39 9.35
N THR A 433 21.89 17.32 8.80
CA THR A 433 21.91 18.72 9.23
C THR A 433 20.54 19.35 9.25
N ALA A 434 20.36 20.31 10.14
CA ALA A 434 19.24 21.25 10.16
C ALA A 434 19.82 22.67 10.02
N THR A 435 19.29 23.48 9.12
CA THR A 435 19.78 24.83 8.87
C THR A 435 18.60 25.81 8.79
N PRO A 436 18.57 26.83 9.67
CA PRO A 436 19.49 27.07 10.79
C PRO A 436 19.40 25.97 11.87
N ASP A 437 20.38 25.92 12.78
CA ASP A 437 20.44 24.98 13.91
C ASP A 437 19.56 25.38 15.11
N SER A 438 19.01 26.57 15.06
CA SER A 438 18.08 27.16 16.01
C SER A 438 17.17 28.17 15.34
N ALA A 439 15.90 28.23 15.72
CA ALA A 439 14.95 29.18 15.14
C ALA A 439 13.75 29.45 16.06
N SER A 440 13.02 30.52 15.79
CA SER A 440 11.75 30.82 16.44
C SER A 440 10.58 30.12 15.75
N VAL A 441 9.47 29.99 16.45
CA VAL A 441 8.20 29.53 15.91
C VAL A 441 7.84 30.27 14.61
N GLY A 442 7.32 29.53 13.63
CA GLY A 442 6.98 30.02 12.30
C GLY A 442 8.15 30.14 11.32
N SER A 443 9.39 29.95 11.79
CA SER A 443 10.57 29.96 10.92
C SER A 443 10.69 28.69 10.10
N ARG A 444 11.23 28.82 8.87
CA ARG A 444 11.56 27.67 8.03
C ARG A 444 12.95 27.14 8.35
N VAL A 445 13.04 25.81 8.49
CA VAL A 445 14.29 25.06 8.71
C VAL A 445 14.46 24.09 7.55
N THR A 446 15.64 24.09 6.95
CA THR A 446 16.01 23.11 5.90
C THR A 446 16.69 21.94 6.56
N LEU A 447 16.14 20.74 6.37
CA LEU A 447 16.73 19.48 6.81
C LEU A 447 17.39 18.81 5.61
N GLN A 448 18.61 18.27 5.82
CA GLN A 448 19.37 17.58 4.79
C GLN A 448 19.81 16.21 5.30
N GLY A 449 19.75 15.20 4.41
CA GLY A 449 20.04 13.83 4.80
C GLY A 449 20.05 12.86 3.63
N LYS A 450 19.57 11.66 3.88
CA LYS A 450 19.27 10.61 2.90
C LYS A 450 17.93 9.98 3.22
N GLY A 451 17.27 9.40 2.24
CA GLY A 451 15.96 8.78 2.41
C GLY A 451 14.89 9.80 2.84
N LEU A 452 15.05 11.08 2.50
CA LEU A 452 14.10 12.13 2.89
C LEU A 452 12.94 12.29 1.91
N ALA A 453 12.95 11.60 0.79
CA ALA A 453 11.90 11.68 -0.23
C ALA A 453 10.57 11.06 0.25
N ALA A 454 10.66 10.01 1.07
CA ALA A 454 9.51 9.26 1.59
C ALA A 454 9.07 9.70 3.01
N VAL A 455 9.54 10.85 3.50
CA VAL A 455 9.19 11.33 4.83
C VAL A 455 7.70 11.58 4.97
N SER A 456 7.09 10.98 5.98
CA SER A 456 5.67 11.10 6.32
C SER A 456 5.39 12.05 7.49
N ALA A 457 6.38 12.27 8.38
CA ALA A 457 6.24 13.21 9.49
C ALA A 457 7.58 13.84 9.89
N VAL A 458 7.49 15.07 10.41
CA VAL A 458 8.62 15.81 11.02
C VAL A 458 8.13 16.42 12.31
N SER A 459 8.89 16.31 13.40
CA SER A 459 8.58 17.00 14.65
C SER A 459 9.77 17.72 15.23
N PHE A 460 9.51 18.79 16.01
CA PHE A 460 10.49 19.58 16.75
C PHE A 460 10.20 19.47 18.25
N GLY A 461 11.06 18.76 18.99
CA GLY A 461 10.86 18.51 20.41
C GLY A 461 9.49 17.90 20.74
N GLY A 462 9.02 16.98 19.90
CA GLY A 462 7.76 16.26 20.04
C GLY A 462 6.51 16.95 19.43
N ALA A 463 6.64 18.16 18.87
CA ALA A 463 5.53 18.86 18.21
C ALA A 463 5.60 18.69 16.69
N ASP A 464 4.50 18.24 16.08
CA ASP A 464 4.41 17.98 14.64
C ASP A 464 4.53 19.26 13.81
N ALA A 465 5.30 19.19 12.74
CA ALA A 465 5.63 20.31 11.88
C ALA A 465 5.07 20.14 10.47
N HIS A 466 4.56 21.20 9.89
CA HIS A 466 4.32 21.25 8.45
C HIS A 466 5.66 21.23 7.71
N PHE A 467 5.77 20.35 6.71
CA PHE A 467 6.98 20.24 5.90
C PHE A 467 6.66 20.04 4.42
N ARG A 468 7.68 20.20 3.59
CA ARG A 468 7.64 19.92 2.15
C ARG A 468 8.95 19.30 1.73
N VAL A 469 8.90 18.18 1.04
CA VAL A 469 10.05 17.60 0.34
C VAL A 469 10.46 18.54 -0.80
N VAL A 470 11.74 18.89 -0.87
CA VAL A 470 12.30 19.80 -1.87
C VAL A 470 13.07 19.05 -2.95
N GLY A 471 13.45 17.83 -2.64
CA GLY A 471 14.18 16.91 -3.52
C GLY A 471 14.79 15.78 -2.70
N ASP A 472 15.38 14.82 -3.37
CA ASP A 472 16.09 13.74 -2.72
C ASP A 472 17.15 14.31 -1.75
N GLY A 473 17.12 13.86 -0.51
CA GLY A 473 18.02 14.31 0.53
C GLY A 473 17.76 15.70 1.11
N ARG A 474 16.66 16.39 0.78
CA ARG A 474 16.33 17.71 1.33
C ARG A 474 14.84 17.91 1.55
N LEU A 475 14.47 18.44 2.72
CA LEU A 475 13.13 18.92 3.01
C LEU A 475 13.16 20.26 3.74
N ALA A 476 12.07 21.01 3.68
CA ALA A 476 11.86 22.26 4.41
C ALA A 476 10.70 22.10 5.39
N ALA A 477 10.96 22.30 6.68
CA ALA A 477 9.97 22.21 7.75
C ALA A 477 9.75 23.58 8.38
N THR A 478 8.56 23.84 8.92
CA THR A 478 8.22 25.06 9.65
C THR A 478 8.12 24.74 11.12
N VAL A 479 8.84 25.49 11.97
CA VAL A 479 8.80 25.31 13.43
C VAL A 479 7.39 25.55 13.96
N PRO A 480 6.72 24.54 14.57
CA PRO A 480 5.35 24.65 15.04
C PRO A 480 5.22 25.46 16.33
N GLU A 481 4.00 25.93 16.65
CA GLU A 481 3.75 26.77 17.83
C GLU A 481 4.04 26.08 19.16
N GLN A 482 3.80 24.77 19.23
CA GLN A 482 4.03 23.96 20.43
C GLN A 482 5.46 23.46 20.57
N ALA A 483 6.34 23.79 19.63
CA ALA A 483 7.71 23.31 19.63
C ALA A 483 8.46 23.65 20.92
N ARG A 484 9.26 22.68 21.38
CA ARG A 484 10.22 22.81 22.47
C ARG A 484 11.62 22.51 21.94
N SER A 485 12.64 23.00 22.64
CA SER A 485 14.02 22.61 22.32
C SER A 485 14.20 21.12 22.59
N GLY A 486 14.81 20.41 21.63
CA GLY A 486 14.96 18.97 21.67
C GLY A 486 15.38 18.43 20.30
N PRO A 487 15.38 17.12 20.11
CA PRO A 487 15.69 16.54 18.81
C PRO A 487 14.63 16.90 17.77
N ILE A 488 15.07 17.03 16.52
CA ILE A 488 14.18 16.95 15.37
C ILE A 488 14.03 15.48 15.03
N VAL A 489 12.80 14.99 14.99
CA VAL A 489 12.50 13.61 14.59
C VAL A 489 11.92 13.64 13.20
N VAL A 490 12.42 12.79 12.33
CA VAL A 490 11.93 12.58 10.96
C VAL A 490 11.47 11.14 10.84
N THR A 491 10.23 10.92 10.41
CA THR A 491 9.61 9.59 10.25
C THR A 491 9.35 9.31 8.78
N ALA A 492 9.66 8.10 8.35
CA ALA A 492 9.36 7.54 7.04
C ALA A 492 8.81 6.11 7.20
N PRO A 493 8.23 5.47 6.17
CA PRO A 493 7.71 4.10 6.25
C PRO A 493 8.72 3.06 6.77
N LEU A 494 10.00 3.27 6.48
CA LEU A 494 11.09 2.36 6.87
C LEU A 494 11.71 2.67 8.25
N GLY A 495 11.15 3.61 9.01
CA GLY A 495 11.60 3.94 10.36
C GLY A 495 11.65 5.43 10.66
N GLN A 496 12.34 5.76 11.74
CA GLN A 496 12.53 7.15 12.16
C GLN A 496 13.99 7.43 12.50
N VAL A 497 14.37 8.69 12.39
CA VAL A 497 15.71 9.17 12.78
C VAL A 497 15.59 10.49 13.53
N GLU A 498 16.47 10.67 14.51
CA GLU A 498 16.58 11.90 15.29
C GLU A 498 17.82 12.72 14.87
N SER A 499 17.73 14.03 15.01
CA SER A 499 18.91 14.90 14.86
C SER A 499 19.94 14.59 15.95
N LYS A 500 21.23 14.56 15.58
CA LYS A 500 22.33 14.31 16.54
C LYS A 500 22.42 15.39 17.62
N ALA A 501 22.10 16.64 17.25
CA ALA A 501 22.09 17.76 18.17
C ALA A 501 20.65 18.18 18.45
N ALA A 502 20.38 18.61 19.67
CA ALA A 502 19.11 19.23 20.03
C ALA A 502 18.95 20.55 19.26
N PHE A 503 17.79 20.74 18.65
CA PHE A 503 17.42 21.99 18.00
C PHE A 503 16.90 22.98 19.05
N ALA A 504 17.48 24.17 19.11
CA ALA A 504 17.07 25.17 20.10
C ALA A 504 15.93 26.03 19.56
N ILE A 505 14.83 26.12 20.32
CA ILE A 505 13.73 27.03 19.98
C ILE A 505 14.04 28.42 20.54
N VAL A 506 14.26 29.38 19.67
CA VAL A 506 14.50 30.77 20.03
C VAL A 506 13.18 31.40 20.51
N PRO A 507 13.11 31.88 21.76
CA PRO A 507 11.91 32.50 22.30
C PRO A 507 11.42 33.64 21.39
N SER A 508 10.15 33.61 21.01
CA SER A 508 9.49 34.67 20.25
C SER A 508 8.14 35.01 20.90
N PRO A 509 7.71 36.28 20.88
CA PRO A 509 6.53 36.65 21.63
C PRO A 509 5.23 36.14 20.99
N GLN A 510 4.49 35.36 21.74
CA GLN A 510 3.08 35.03 21.48
C GLN A 510 2.19 36.22 21.85
N LYS A 511 2.40 36.79 23.06
CA LYS A 511 1.83 38.05 23.47
C LYS A 511 2.95 39.05 23.67
N LYS A 512 2.96 40.10 22.86
CA LYS A 512 4.05 41.09 22.83
C LYS A 512 4.21 41.80 24.15
N PRO A 513 5.46 42.02 24.67
CA PRO A 513 5.75 42.92 25.78
C PRO A 513 5.24 44.33 25.51
N GLN A 514 4.67 44.97 26.51
CA GLN A 514 4.07 46.29 26.42
C GLN A 514 4.63 47.20 27.54
N ILE A 515 4.58 48.49 27.32
CA ILE A 515 4.87 49.50 28.36
C ILE A 515 3.55 49.91 28.99
N THR A 516 3.52 49.91 30.32
CA THR A 516 2.39 50.35 31.16
C THR A 516 2.75 51.62 31.93
N GLY A 517 1.75 52.27 32.47
CA GLY A 517 1.92 53.52 33.22
C GLY A 517 1.76 54.78 32.37
N VAL A 518 1.67 55.92 33.04
CA VAL A 518 1.44 57.22 32.39
C VAL A 518 2.78 57.92 32.11
N PRO A 519 3.07 58.32 30.86
CA PRO A 519 4.32 59.02 30.55
C PRO A 519 4.26 60.46 31.03
N ARG A 520 4.50 60.69 32.35
CA ARG A 520 4.48 61.98 33.01
C ARG A 520 5.70 62.11 33.95
N LEU A 521 6.22 63.30 34.06
CA LEU A 521 7.33 63.61 34.95
C LEU A 521 7.06 63.12 36.39
N GLY A 522 8.04 62.47 37.00
CA GLY A 522 7.97 61.90 38.31
C GLY A 522 7.31 60.52 38.43
N HIS A 523 6.54 60.11 37.40
CA HIS A 523 5.87 58.79 37.36
C HIS A 523 6.84 57.67 36.95
N ARG A 524 6.41 56.42 37.15
CA ARG A 524 7.11 55.24 36.67
C ARG A 524 6.38 54.63 35.46
N LEU A 525 7.14 54.24 34.46
CA LEU A 525 6.71 53.31 33.44
C LEU A 525 7.06 51.88 33.87
N GLY A 526 6.19 50.93 33.60
CA GLY A 526 6.43 49.50 33.77
C GLY A 526 6.57 48.81 32.41
N ALA A 527 7.21 47.68 32.38
CA ALA A 527 7.28 46.82 31.23
C ALA A 527 6.66 45.45 31.54
N THR A 528 5.69 45.02 30.74
CA THR A 528 5.23 43.62 30.85
C THR A 528 6.23 42.68 30.20
N THR A 529 6.36 41.48 30.73
CA THR A 529 7.22 40.44 30.13
C THR A 529 6.67 39.87 28.84
N GLY A 530 5.34 39.95 28.63
CA GLY A 530 4.66 39.26 27.52
C GLY A 530 4.49 37.76 27.81
N VAL A 531 4.03 37.03 26.77
CA VAL A 531 3.99 35.56 26.74
C VAL A 531 4.86 35.13 25.55
N TRP A 532 5.62 34.06 25.73
CA TRP A 532 6.61 33.65 24.73
C TRP A 532 6.40 32.21 24.31
N TYR A 533 6.56 31.95 23.01
CA TYR A 533 6.68 30.61 22.43
C TYR A 533 8.05 30.00 22.79
N GLY A 534 8.15 28.70 22.72
CA GLY A 534 9.36 27.95 23.00
C GLY A 534 9.38 27.39 24.42
N ASP A 535 10.58 27.12 24.94
CA ASP A 535 10.76 26.57 26.28
C ASP A 535 10.31 27.55 27.37
N PRO A 536 10.04 27.06 28.58
CA PRO A 536 9.75 27.93 29.71
C PRO A 536 10.84 28.98 29.94
N VAL A 537 10.43 30.25 30.06
CA VAL A 537 11.37 31.35 30.29
C VAL A 537 11.89 31.29 31.72
N THR A 538 13.20 31.24 31.86
CA THR A 538 13.88 31.19 33.17
C THR A 538 14.20 32.57 33.73
N SER A 539 14.39 33.57 32.85
CA SER A 539 14.66 34.95 33.29
C SER A 539 14.34 35.96 32.17
N TYR A 540 14.09 37.19 32.61
CA TYR A 540 13.91 38.35 31.74
C TYR A 540 14.99 39.38 31.97
N ALA A 541 15.42 40.05 30.90
CA ALA A 541 16.26 41.23 30.97
C ALA A 541 15.58 42.39 30.23
N PHE A 542 15.66 43.57 30.83
CA PHE A 542 15.04 44.78 30.31
C PHE A 542 16.09 45.77 29.84
N ARG A 543 15.79 46.52 28.80
CA ARG A 543 16.61 47.62 28.30
C ARG A 543 15.72 48.73 27.77
N TRP A 544 15.69 49.84 28.48
CA TRP A 544 14.90 50.99 28.10
C TRP A 544 15.62 51.84 27.05
N LEU A 545 14.85 52.35 26.11
CA LEU A 545 15.29 53.23 25.02
C LEU A 545 14.51 54.53 25.11
N ALA A 546 15.19 55.68 25.08
CA ALA A 546 14.59 56.99 24.88
C ALA A 546 14.63 57.33 23.40
N CYS A 547 13.49 57.71 22.84
CA CYS A 547 13.31 58.04 21.43
C CYS A 547 12.91 59.52 21.31
N ASN A 548 13.11 60.11 20.15
CA ASN A 548 12.64 61.46 19.86
C ASN A 548 11.10 61.59 19.95
N ARG A 549 10.55 62.80 19.75
CA ARG A 549 9.10 63.08 19.78
C ARG A 549 8.24 62.24 18.80
N HIS A 550 8.85 61.69 17.77
CA HIS A 550 8.19 60.82 16.79
C HIS A 550 8.29 59.31 17.12
N GLY A 551 8.99 58.95 18.21
CA GLY A 551 9.24 57.55 18.60
C GLY A 551 10.30 56.85 17.74
N LEU A 552 11.12 57.62 17.04
CA LEU A 552 12.25 57.23 16.20
C LEU A 552 13.58 57.68 16.86
N HIS A 553 14.74 57.29 16.28
CA HIS A 553 16.07 57.67 16.75
C HIS A 553 16.23 57.38 18.25
N CYS A 554 16.07 56.11 18.61
CA CYS A 554 16.08 55.68 20.00
C CYS A 554 17.51 55.38 20.50
N ALA A 555 17.91 55.99 21.60
CA ALA A 555 19.15 55.69 22.30
C ALA A 555 18.90 54.94 23.62
N ARG A 556 19.87 54.16 24.03
CA ARG A 556 19.81 53.45 25.31
C ARG A 556 19.77 54.42 26.49
N VAL A 557 18.87 54.16 27.43
CA VAL A 557 18.87 54.89 28.71
C VAL A 557 19.93 54.23 29.63
N PRO A 558 21.02 54.93 29.98
CA PRO A 558 22.06 54.34 30.80
C PRO A 558 21.54 53.83 32.15
N GLY A 559 21.95 52.62 32.55
CA GLY A 559 21.56 52.00 33.81
C GLY A 559 20.10 51.53 33.90
N ALA A 560 19.24 51.80 32.90
CA ALA A 560 17.84 51.42 32.94
C ALA A 560 17.65 49.96 32.48
N THR A 561 17.89 49.02 33.39
CA THR A 561 17.82 47.56 33.18
C THR A 561 16.73 46.86 34.00
N SER A 562 16.02 47.64 34.84
CA SER A 562 14.91 47.12 35.65
C SER A 562 13.60 47.06 34.83
N GLU A 563 12.64 46.30 35.32
CA GLU A 563 11.27 46.20 34.75
C GLU A 563 10.57 47.56 34.77
N THR A 564 10.97 48.48 35.69
CA THR A 564 10.39 49.82 35.76
C THR A 564 11.42 50.90 35.45
N LEU A 565 10.94 52.03 34.91
CA LEU A 565 11.72 53.20 34.62
C LEU A 565 11.07 54.46 35.27
N LYS A 566 11.74 55.14 36.19
CA LYS A 566 11.29 56.44 36.75
C LYS A 566 11.64 57.55 35.77
N LEU A 567 10.65 58.39 35.48
CA LEU A 567 10.79 59.50 34.52
C LEU A 567 11.27 60.79 35.23
N GLY A 568 12.43 61.30 34.83
CA GLY A 568 13.03 62.52 35.35
C GLY A 568 12.84 63.72 34.39
N SER A 569 13.32 64.88 34.80
CA SER A 569 13.17 66.13 34.03
C SER A 569 13.83 66.10 32.65
N ARG A 570 14.96 65.39 32.51
CA ARG A 570 15.69 65.24 31.22
C ARG A 570 14.94 64.43 30.17
N GLN A 571 13.84 63.76 30.55
CA GLN A 571 13.08 62.85 29.74
C GLN A 571 11.77 63.44 29.24
N VAL A 572 11.44 64.66 29.63
CA VAL A 572 10.25 65.41 29.14
C VAL A 572 10.35 65.60 27.65
N GLY A 573 9.27 65.29 26.91
CA GLY A 573 9.20 65.32 25.47
C GLY A 573 9.67 64.05 24.76
N ALA A 574 10.43 63.18 25.41
CA ALA A 574 10.86 61.89 24.86
C ALA A 574 9.74 60.87 24.87
N ARG A 575 9.81 59.90 23.95
CA ARG A 575 9.00 58.66 23.96
C ARG A 575 9.89 57.49 24.34
N PHE A 576 9.32 56.47 24.98
CA PHE A 576 10.07 55.33 25.45
C PHE A 576 9.67 54.04 24.75
N ARG A 577 10.66 53.18 24.53
CA ARG A 577 10.49 51.78 24.18
C ARG A 577 11.27 50.92 25.16
N VAL A 578 10.87 49.68 25.34
CA VAL A 578 11.65 48.70 26.09
C VAL A 578 11.97 47.49 25.18
N ILE A 579 13.20 47.02 25.29
CA ILE A 579 13.57 45.70 24.75
C ILE A 579 13.50 44.74 25.93
N VAL A 580 12.62 43.77 25.79
CA VAL A 580 12.53 42.65 26.74
C VAL A 580 13.22 41.47 26.11
N THR A 581 14.18 40.89 26.80
CA THR A 581 14.88 39.67 26.39
C THR A 581 14.44 38.53 27.31
N ALA A 582 13.77 37.55 26.72
CA ALA A 582 13.45 36.29 27.38
C ALA A 582 14.63 35.32 27.22
N ARG A 583 15.00 34.65 28.30
CA ARG A 583 16.03 33.59 28.33
C ARG A 583 15.38 32.27 28.72
N THR A 584 15.73 31.24 28.02
CA THR A 584 15.42 29.85 28.36
C THR A 584 16.70 29.10 28.67
N GLY A 585 16.64 27.83 29.06
CA GLY A 585 17.85 27.02 29.26
C GLY A 585 18.69 26.82 27.98
N SER A 586 18.06 26.92 26.81
CA SER A 586 18.69 26.61 25.51
C SER A 586 18.93 27.83 24.62
N ALA A 587 18.16 28.92 24.77
CA ALA A 587 18.20 30.05 23.84
C ALA A 587 17.78 31.37 24.49
N ARG A 588 17.93 32.47 23.74
CA ARG A 588 17.42 33.79 24.10
C ARG A 588 16.76 34.47 22.93
N GLY A 589 15.64 35.13 23.17
CA GLY A 589 14.94 35.96 22.21
C GLY A 589 14.62 37.33 22.73
N SER A 590 14.58 38.34 21.89
CA SER A 590 14.33 39.73 22.29
C SER A 590 13.21 40.34 21.46
N PHE A 591 12.39 41.15 22.13
CA PHE A 591 11.34 41.91 21.45
C PHE A 591 11.37 43.39 21.91
N ARG A 592 11.17 44.27 20.93
CA ARG A 592 11.10 45.72 21.15
C ARG A 592 9.64 46.18 21.15
N SER A 593 9.21 46.80 22.26
CA SER A 593 7.84 47.29 22.41
C SER A 593 7.49 48.42 21.44
N ALA A 594 6.20 48.72 21.31
CA ALA A 594 5.73 49.98 20.76
C ALA A 594 6.28 51.18 21.60
N ALA A 595 6.29 52.35 21.02
CA ALA A 595 6.68 53.57 21.72
C ALA A 595 5.51 54.08 22.59
N THR A 596 5.83 54.65 23.75
CA THR A 596 4.86 55.40 24.57
C THR A 596 4.39 56.71 23.91
N GLY A 597 3.42 57.37 24.47
CA GLY A 597 3.21 58.78 24.30
C GLY A 597 4.46 59.60 24.73
N ALA A 598 4.56 60.87 24.30
CA ALA A 598 5.60 61.75 24.80
C ALA A 598 5.42 62.04 26.30
N VAL A 599 6.53 62.11 27.06
CA VAL A 599 6.50 62.43 28.49
C VAL A 599 6.04 63.86 28.66
N ARG A 600 4.95 64.02 29.42
CA ARG A 600 4.39 65.31 29.80
C ARG A 600 4.95 65.78 31.14
N ARG A 601 4.90 67.10 31.37
CA ARG A 601 5.21 67.66 32.70
C ARG A 601 4.15 67.31 33.75
#